data_0cd0c47abff63b764c847ca9c1bbd7ec
#
_entry.id   0cd0c47abff63b764c847ca9c1bbd7ec
#
_cell.length_a   1.000
_cell.length_b   1.000
_cell.length_c   1.000
_cell.angle_alpha   90.00
_cell.angle_beta   90.00
_cell.angle_gamma   90.00
#
_symmetry.space_group_name_H-M   'P 1'
#
loop_
_entity.id
_entity.type
_entity.pdbx_description
1 polymer ?
#
loop_
_entity_poly.entity_id
_entity_poly.type
_entity_poly.pdbx_seq_one_letter_code
_entity_poly.pdbx_strand_id
1 'polypeptide(L)'
;MLKHIIPLIPSHRLYTEAFCGGAAVLFAKSPVEAEIINDINMELTNFYWTAQVYYRDLKTEIDKTLHSRDLHAHAAHINAYPEFFSPAQRAWAVWALCRMSFASMMDGSFGYDFGGGMPKKVQNAKDEFTEQI
;
A
#
# COMPACT_ATOMS: atom_id res chain seq x y z
N MET A 1 -9.09 -16.15 -6.46
CA MET A 1 -9.69 -15.19 -7.44
C MET A 1 -8.72 -14.90 -8.59
N LEU A 2 -7.54 -14.40 -8.37
CA LEU A 2 -6.57 -14.02 -9.44
C LEU A 2 -6.29 -15.16 -10.45
N LYS A 3 -6.08 -16.38 -9.98
CA LYS A 3 -5.86 -17.57 -10.86
C LYS A 3 -6.97 -17.82 -11.89
N HIS A 4 -8.16 -17.27 -11.68
CA HIS A 4 -9.28 -17.39 -12.61
C HIS A 4 -9.43 -16.16 -13.52
N ILE A 5 -8.89 -15.00 -13.11
CA ILE A 5 -8.97 -13.74 -13.87
C ILE A 5 -7.81 -13.64 -14.86
N ILE A 6 -6.57 -13.89 -14.40
CA ILE A 6 -5.37 -13.72 -15.21
C ILE A 6 -5.43 -14.45 -16.56
N PRO A 7 -5.88 -15.72 -16.64
CA PRO A 7 -5.97 -16.43 -17.93
C PRO A 7 -7.00 -15.86 -18.90
N LEU A 8 -7.94 -15.03 -18.42
CA LEU A 8 -8.98 -14.41 -19.25
C LEU A 8 -8.54 -13.07 -19.86
N ILE A 9 -7.40 -12.54 -19.44
CA ILE A 9 -6.89 -11.29 -19.97
C ILE A 9 -6.29 -11.53 -21.36
N PRO A 10 -6.84 -10.94 -22.43
CA PRO A 10 -6.29 -11.11 -23.77
C PRO A 10 -4.93 -10.42 -23.90
N SER A 11 -4.17 -10.79 -24.93
CA SER A 11 -2.93 -10.08 -25.27
C SER A 11 -3.22 -8.62 -25.58
N HIS A 12 -2.45 -7.69 -24.95
CA HIS A 12 -2.67 -6.26 -25.04
C HIS A 12 -1.34 -5.50 -24.86
N ARG A 13 -1.30 -4.26 -25.34
CA ARG A 13 -0.17 -3.35 -25.19
C ARG A 13 -0.41 -2.28 -24.13
N LEU A 14 -1.68 -1.99 -23.83
CA LEU A 14 -2.11 -1.06 -22.81
C LEU A 14 -3.01 -1.76 -21.81
N TYR A 15 -2.73 -1.58 -20.53
CA TYR A 15 -3.55 -2.07 -19.43
C TYR A 15 -3.99 -0.91 -18.54
N THR A 16 -5.26 -0.91 -18.14
CA THR A 16 -5.81 0.15 -17.28
C THR A 16 -6.68 -0.44 -16.18
N GLU A 17 -6.42 -0.04 -14.93
CA GLU A 17 -7.32 -0.25 -13.80
C GLU A 17 -7.93 1.09 -13.37
N ALA A 18 -9.22 1.29 -13.65
CA ALA A 18 -9.95 2.53 -13.31
C ALA A 18 -10.25 2.64 -11.81
N PHE A 19 -10.29 1.53 -11.10
CA PHE A 19 -10.54 1.38 -9.66
C PHE A 19 -9.53 0.39 -9.11
N CYS A 20 -8.26 0.82 -9.00
CA CYS A 20 -7.16 -0.11 -8.75
C CYS A 20 -7.15 -0.70 -7.35
N GLY A 21 -7.63 0.02 -6.34
CA GLY A 21 -7.56 -0.44 -4.95
C GLY A 21 -6.16 -0.96 -4.60
N GLY A 22 -6.06 -2.21 -4.21
CA GLY A 22 -4.79 -2.89 -3.96
C GLY A 22 -4.01 -3.33 -5.21
N ALA A 23 -4.45 -2.96 -6.41
CA ALA A 23 -3.83 -3.27 -7.72
C ALA A 23 -3.46 -4.76 -7.91
N ALA A 24 -4.27 -5.65 -7.35
CA ALA A 24 -3.96 -7.07 -7.27
C ALA A 24 -3.82 -7.74 -8.65
N VAL A 25 -4.58 -7.30 -9.65
CA VAL A 25 -4.51 -7.84 -11.01
C VAL A 25 -3.28 -7.28 -11.72
N LEU A 26 -3.01 -5.98 -11.59
CA LEU A 26 -1.80 -5.34 -12.13
C LEU A 26 -0.52 -6.08 -11.69
N PHE A 27 -0.38 -6.33 -10.39
CA PHE A 27 0.81 -7.00 -9.86
C PHE A 27 0.87 -8.50 -10.16
N ALA A 28 -0.25 -9.14 -10.49
CA ALA A 28 -0.30 -10.57 -10.78
C ALA A 28 -0.13 -10.92 -12.26
N LYS A 29 -0.41 -9.98 -13.16
CA LYS A 29 -0.22 -10.18 -14.60
C LYS A 29 1.21 -9.90 -15.03
N SER A 30 1.59 -10.35 -16.22
CA SER A 30 2.85 -9.93 -16.84
C SER A 30 2.81 -8.44 -17.20
N PRO A 31 3.91 -7.69 -17.02
CA PRO A 31 3.99 -6.30 -17.45
C PRO A 31 3.74 -6.12 -18.94
N VAL A 32 3.19 -4.97 -19.31
CA VAL A 32 2.94 -4.59 -20.71
C VAL A 32 3.57 -3.21 -21.01
N GLU A 33 3.49 -2.78 -22.26
CA GLU A 33 4.15 -1.57 -22.76
C GLU A 33 3.70 -0.30 -22.00
N ALA A 34 2.41 -0.20 -21.67
CA ALA A 34 1.89 0.91 -20.88
C ALA A 34 0.85 0.41 -19.88
N GLU A 35 0.98 0.88 -18.64
CA GLU A 35 0.09 0.52 -17.54
C GLU A 35 -0.40 1.78 -16.84
N ILE A 36 -1.71 1.89 -16.68
CA ILE A 36 -2.37 3.05 -16.08
C ILE A 36 -3.21 2.58 -14.90
N ILE A 37 -3.01 3.17 -13.75
CA ILE A 37 -3.85 2.94 -12.57
C ILE A 37 -4.55 4.24 -12.18
N ASN A 38 -5.78 4.10 -11.73
CA ASN A 38 -6.58 5.17 -11.16
C ASN A 38 -7.39 4.64 -9.99
N ASP A 39 -7.65 5.52 -9.01
CA ASP A 39 -8.58 5.26 -7.92
C ASP A 39 -9.18 6.59 -7.45
N ILE A 40 -10.40 6.55 -6.92
CA ILE A 40 -11.02 7.71 -6.28
C ILE A 40 -10.27 8.11 -5.02
N ASN A 41 -9.65 7.15 -4.34
CA ASN A 41 -8.77 7.42 -3.22
C ASN A 41 -7.39 7.85 -3.73
N MET A 42 -7.18 9.15 -3.77
CA MET A 42 -5.94 9.77 -4.25
C MET A 42 -4.71 9.36 -3.42
N GLU A 43 -4.90 8.95 -2.17
CA GLU A 43 -3.78 8.48 -1.33
C GLU A 43 -3.25 7.13 -1.80
N LEU A 44 -4.10 6.26 -2.37
CA LEU A 44 -3.64 5.02 -3.01
C LEU A 44 -2.81 5.30 -4.26
N THR A 45 -3.26 6.18 -5.14
CA THR A 45 -2.49 6.55 -6.33
C THR A 45 -1.18 7.25 -5.96
N ASN A 46 -1.19 8.12 -4.94
CA ASN A 46 0.02 8.71 -4.38
C ASN A 46 0.98 7.65 -3.82
N PHE A 47 0.47 6.62 -3.14
CA PHE A 47 1.28 5.52 -2.63
C PHE A 47 2.04 4.82 -3.76
N TYR A 48 1.34 4.41 -4.82
CA TYR A 48 1.97 3.72 -5.95
C TYR A 48 2.97 4.61 -6.70
N TRP A 49 2.62 5.89 -6.91
CA TRP A 49 3.54 6.84 -7.53
C TRP A 49 4.80 7.05 -6.67
N THR A 50 4.63 7.23 -5.36
CA THR A 50 5.76 7.41 -4.44
C THR A 50 6.63 6.15 -4.37
N ALA A 51 6.01 4.97 -4.35
CA ALA A 51 6.73 3.71 -4.39
C ALA A 51 7.56 3.54 -5.67
N GLN A 52 7.12 4.11 -6.77
CA GLN A 52 7.86 4.07 -8.03
C GLN A 52 8.98 5.12 -8.11
N VAL A 53 8.70 6.37 -7.71
CA VAL A 53 9.59 7.52 -7.94
C VAL A 53 10.52 7.77 -6.74
N TYR A 54 10.01 7.59 -5.52
CA TYR A 54 10.72 7.88 -4.26
C TYR A 54 10.87 6.62 -3.40
N TYR A 55 11.11 5.48 -4.03
CA TYR A 55 11.21 4.18 -3.36
C TYR A 55 12.12 4.18 -2.13
N ARG A 56 13.32 4.76 -2.25
CA ARG A 56 14.32 4.76 -1.17
C ARG A 56 13.84 5.51 0.07
N ASP A 57 13.20 6.66 -0.13
CA ASP A 57 12.69 7.48 0.96
C ASP A 57 11.53 6.76 1.66
N LEU A 58 10.58 6.25 0.89
CA LEU A 58 9.45 5.48 1.41
C LEU A 58 9.93 4.21 2.15
N LYS A 59 10.86 3.46 1.55
CA LYS A 59 11.45 2.26 2.17
C LYS A 59 12.12 2.57 3.50
N THR A 60 12.85 3.70 3.58
CA THR A 60 13.50 4.14 4.82
C THR A 60 12.48 4.39 5.93
N GLU A 61 11.36 5.03 5.64
CA GLU A 61 10.31 5.28 6.62
C GLU A 61 9.57 3.99 7.02
N ILE A 62 9.33 3.11 6.09
CA ILE A 62 8.75 1.77 6.35
C ILE A 62 9.65 0.96 7.27
N ASP A 63 10.96 0.92 7.02
CA ASP A 63 11.91 0.12 7.82
C ASP A 63 12.02 0.60 9.27
N LYS A 64 11.90 1.89 9.51
CA LYS A 64 11.89 2.47 10.87
C LYS A 64 10.59 2.22 11.63
N THR A 65 9.53 1.84 10.93
CA THR A 65 8.19 1.72 11.53
C THR A 65 8.11 0.55 12.49
N LEU A 66 7.60 0.78 13.68
CA LEU A 66 7.27 -0.25 14.66
C LEU A 66 5.74 -0.42 14.73
N HIS A 67 5.29 -1.62 15.11
CA HIS A 67 3.87 -1.82 15.40
C HIS A 67 3.51 -1.07 16.68
N SER A 68 2.93 0.10 16.56
CA SER A 68 2.68 1.04 17.66
C SER A 68 1.35 1.77 17.48
N ARG A 69 0.61 1.91 18.57
CA ARG A 69 -0.62 2.71 18.61
C ARG A 69 -0.35 4.17 18.26
N ASP A 70 0.76 4.73 18.72
CA ASP A 70 1.11 6.12 18.45
C ASP A 70 1.44 6.34 16.97
N LEU A 71 2.18 5.41 16.34
CA LEU A 71 2.46 5.48 14.90
C LEU A 71 1.20 5.28 14.07
N HIS A 72 0.27 4.41 14.49
CA HIS A 72 -1.03 4.28 13.86
C HIS A 72 -1.83 5.59 13.95
N ALA A 73 -1.89 6.22 15.13
CA ALA A 73 -2.57 7.51 15.31
C ALA A 73 -1.93 8.62 14.47
N HIS A 74 -0.58 8.64 14.37
CA HIS A 74 0.12 9.58 13.52
C HIS A 74 -0.21 9.35 12.04
N ALA A 75 -0.22 8.11 11.56
CA ALA A 75 -0.62 7.78 10.19
C ALA A 75 -2.07 8.19 9.90
N ALA A 76 -2.99 7.98 10.85
CA ALA A 76 -4.38 8.41 10.74
C ALA A 76 -4.49 9.95 10.65
N HIS A 77 -3.67 10.68 11.41
CA HIS A 77 -3.62 12.14 11.32
C HIS A 77 -3.13 12.62 9.94
N ILE A 78 -2.07 12.02 9.41
CA ILE A 78 -1.57 12.33 8.06
C ILE A 78 -2.65 12.07 7.01
N ASN A 79 -3.35 10.94 7.10
CA ASN A 79 -4.41 10.58 6.17
C ASN A 79 -5.62 11.53 6.25
N ALA A 80 -5.90 12.09 7.43
CA ALA A 80 -7.00 13.05 7.62
C ALA A 80 -6.67 14.47 7.11
N TYR A 81 -5.38 14.85 7.08
CA TYR A 81 -4.92 16.19 6.70
C TYR A 81 -3.75 16.11 5.70
N PRO A 82 -3.94 15.48 4.54
CA PRO A 82 -2.86 15.17 3.61
C PRO A 82 -2.15 16.41 3.04
N GLU A 83 -2.83 17.55 3.01
CA GLU A 83 -2.31 18.82 2.49
C GLU A 83 -1.10 19.37 3.25
N PHE A 84 -0.89 18.94 4.49
CA PHE A 84 0.24 19.40 5.33
C PHE A 84 1.46 18.47 5.26
N PHE A 85 1.40 17.38 4.49
CA PHE A 85 2.43 16.36 4.49
C PHE A 85 2.97 16.08 3.07
N SER A 86 4.24 15.69 3.03
CA SER A 86 4.90 15.33 1.77
C SER A 86 4.31 14.05 1.16
N PRO A 87 4.46 13.85 -0.16
CA PRO A 87 4.01 12.61 -0.81
C PRO A 87 4.56 11.33 -0.15
N ALA A 88 5.81 11.35 0.31
CA ALA A 88 6.43 10.21 0.99
C ALA A 88 5.80 9.92 2.37
N GLN A 89 5.51 10.95 3.16
CA GLN A 89 4.81 10.81 4.44
C GLN A 89 3.39 10.29 4.26
N ARG A 90 2.68 10.79 3.26
CA ARG A 90 1.34 10.33 2.89
C ARG A 90 1.34 8.87 2.45
N ALA A 91 2.30 8.49 1.61
CA ALA A 91 2.46 7.09 1.18
C ALA A 91 2.80 6.17 2.35
N TRP A 92 3.70 6.60 3.26
CA TRP A 92 3.97 5.87 4.49
C TRP A 92 2.71 5.68 5.35
N ALA A 93 1.88 6.72 5.48
CA ALA A 93 0.64 6.66 6.25
C ALA A 93 -0.33 5.61 5.69
N VAL A 94 -0.50 5.55 4.37
CA VAL A 94 -1.30 4.50 3.71
C VAL A 94 -0.78 3.11 4.06
N TRP A 95 0.52 2.89 3.91
CA TRP A 95 1.13 1.60 4.25
C TRP A 95 0.91 1.24 5.74
N ALA A 96 1.18 2.18 6.64
CA ALA A 96 1.04 1.98 8.08
C ALA A 96 -0.40 1.65 8.48
N LEU A 97 -1.38 2.39 7.98
CA LEU A 97 -2.79 2.13 8.24
C LEU A 97 -3.22 0.76 7.72
N CYS A 98 -2.86 0.40 6.50
CA CYS A 98 -3.20 -0.92 5.94
C CYS A 98 -2.57 -2.08 6.73
N ARG A 99 -1.43 -1.87 7.40
CA ARG A 99 -0.72 -2.93 8.14
C ARG A 99 -1.02 -2.97 9.63
N MET A 100 -1.40 -1.84 10.23
CA MET A 100 -1.64 -1.72 11.67
C MET A 100 -3.11 -1.64 12.05
N SER A 101 -4.03 -1.37 11.11
CA SER A 101 -5.46 -1.32 11.39
C SER A 101 -6.10 -2.70 11.46
N PHE A 102 -7.16 -2.80 12.24
CA PHE A 102 -8.01 -3.98 12.24
C PHE A 102 -8.58 -4.22 10.83
N ALA A 103 -8.56 -5.46 10.38
CA ALA A 103 -8.98 -5.87 9.04
C ALA A 103 -8.25 -5.16 7.87
N SER A 104 -7.09 -4.55 8.13
CA SER A 104 -6.31 -3.81 7.12
C SER A 104 -7.06 -2.65 6.46
N MET A 105 -8.00 -2.04 7.18
CA MET A 105 -8.79 -0.91 6.69
C MET A 105 -8.08 0.41 7.01
N MET A 106 -8.01 1.32 6.04
CA MET A 106 -7.34 2.63 6.22
C MET A 106 -8.05 3.53 7.24
N ASP A 107 -9.34 3.36 7.43
CA ASP A 107 -10.18 4.03 8.43
C ASP A 107 -10.43 3.19 9.68
N GLY A 108 -9.79 2.03 9.77
CA GLY A 108 -9.93 1.09 10.88
C GLY A 108 -9.22 1.52 12.15
N SER A 109 -9.70 1.02 13.29
CA SER A 109 -9.01 1.18 14.57
C SER A 109 -7.69 0.39 14.61
N PHE A 110 -6.79 0.78 15.53
CA PHE A 110 -5.54 0.05 15.75
C PHE A 110 -5.79 -1.43 16.05
N GLY A 111 -5.19 -2.30 15.24
CA GLY A 111 -5.26 -3.74 15.42
C GLY A 111 -4.19 -4.24 16.38
N TYR A 112 -4.60 -5.09 17.33
CA TYR A 112 -3.71 -5.79 18.25
C TYR A 112 -4.21 -7.20 18.51
N ASP A 113 -3.30 -8.08 18.88
CA ASP A 113 -3.64 -9.39 19.41
C ASP A 113 -2.68 -9.79 20.54
N PHE A 114 -3.14 -10.72 21.39
CA PHE A 114 -2.32 -11.23 22.50
C PHE A 114 -1.27 -12.26 22.04
N GLY A 115 -1.40 -12.81 20.84
CA GLY A 115 -0.48 -13.80 20.27
C GLY A 115 0.71 -13.19 19.54
N GLY A 116 0.80 -11.86 19.44
CA GLY A 116 1.89 -11.16 18.74
C GLY A 116 1.87 -11.31 17.22
N GLY A 117 0.73 -11.71 16.64
CA GLY A 117 0.58 -11.88 15.18
C GLY A 117 0.64 -10.57 14.42
N MET A 118 0.11 -9.47 14.98
CA MET A 118 0.11 -8.16 14.32
C MET A 118 1.52 -7.56 14.16
N PRO A 119 2.40 -7.57 15.17
CA PRO A 119 3.78 -7.15 14.98
C PRO A 119 4.54 -7.97 13.92
N LYS A 120 4.33 -9.29 13.87
CA LYS A 120 4.89 -10.16 12.83
C LYS A 120 4.38 -9.80 11.44
N LYS A 121 3.10 -9.46 11.33
CA LYS A 121 2.48 -9.01 10.08
C LYS A 121 3.13 -7.72 9.55
N VAL A 122 3.44 -6.77 10.43
CA VAL A 122 4.15 -5.55 10.07
C VAL A 122 5.58 -5.86 9.61
N GLN A 123 6.30 -6.75 10.29
CA GLN A 123 7.65 -7.14 9.90
C GLN A 123 7.67 -7.87 8.55
N ASN A 124 6.80 -8.84 8.35
CA ASN A 124 6.67 -9.53 7.06
C ASN A 124 6.36 -8.57 5.92
N ALA A 125 5.50 -7.57 6.16
CA ALA A 125 5.17 -6.56 5.16
C ALA A 125 6.34 -5.65 4.79
N LYS A 126 7.30 -5.43 5.70
CA LYS A 126 8.55 -4.71 5.39
C LYS A 126 9.45 -5.54 4.46
N ASP A 127 9.54 -6.83 4.72
CA ASP A 127 10.36 -7.75 3.94
C ASP A 127 9.76 -7.91 2.52
N GLU A 128 8.45 -8.13 2.43
CA GLU A 128 7.70 -8.18 1.16
C GLU A 128 7.82 -6.89 0.35
N PHE A 129 7.82 -5.72 0.99
CA PHE A 129 7.97 -4.44 0.29
C PHE A 129 9.31 -4.32 -0.42
N THR A 130 10.32 -5.05 0.02
CA THR A 130 11.64 -5.10 -0.63
C THR A 130 11.65 -5.99 -1.86
N GLU A 131 10.86 -7.06 -1.89
CA GLU A 131 10.88 -8.06 -2.95
C GLU A 131 9.99 -7.69 -4.15
N GLN A 132 8.93 -6.91 -3.94
CA GLN A 132 7.90 -6.63 -4.95
C GLN A 132 8.13 -5.35 -5.77
N ILE A 133 9.10 -4.55 -5.42
CA ILE A 133 9.41 -3.26 -6.06
C ILE A 133 10.82 -3.26 -6.63
#